data_7bfa70539e6df1f7538138d559f10182
#
_entry.id   7bfa70539e6df1f7538138d559f10182
#
_cell.length_a   1.000
_cell.length_b   1.000
_cell.length_c   1.000
_cell.angle_alpha   90.00
_cell.angle_beta   90.00
_cell.angle_gamma   90.00
#
_symmetry.space_group_name_H-M   'P 1'
#
loop_
_entity.id
_entity.type
_entity.pdbx_description
1 polymer ?
#
loop_
_entity_poly.entity_id
_entity_poly.type
_entity_poly.pdbx_seq_one_letter_code
_entity_poly.pdbx_strand_id
1 'polypeptide(L)'
;LFRFAWPVLLVIVVLALGVWPWANQQTQDLRDRYGKRGDLERVTPGQFQESASGNRVFFLDKDTPDNRSGRNIFISTHERGRETVTSARSGRVEFINGSQFLLLSNGQRLESSDNGAELKISEFEEYGNRVSGGDLANSSDAPAKARSTLALLMEPTRVNQGELAWRIGLALAAINFVVIAITVSSVNPRAGRSGNLVFALFAFVVYYNLLNLGQSWIGSGRATLSGFLLGLHGAALALGLLWLAKQHNNWTWRAMLRRKAPVTDVKAAS
;
A
#
# COMPACT_ATOMS: atom_id res chain seq x y z
N LEU A 1 -18.44 10.84 27.62
CA LEU A 1 -17.99 10.79 26.23
C LEU A 1 -17.10 9.56 25.97
N PHE A 2 -16.11 9.26 26.80
CA PHE A 2 -15.25 8.09 26.67
C PHE A 2 -16.03 6.75 26.62
N ARG A 3 -17.12 6.64 27.38
CA ARG A 3 -18.00 5.46 27.41
C ARG A 3 -18.71 5.20 26.06
N PHE A 4 -18.87 6.22 25.23
CA PHE A 4 -19.44 6.08 23.88
C PHE A 4 -18.36 5.91 22.79
N ALA A 5 -17.14 6.37 23.03
CA ALA A 5 -16.05 6.28 22.05
C ALA A 5 -15.38 4.90 22.05
N TRP A 6 -15.34 4.20 23.21
CA TRP A 6 -14.58 2.95 23.32
C TRP A 6 -15.02 1.83 22.38
N PRO A 7 -16.33 1.61 22.08
CA PRO A 7 -16.69 0.58 21.10
C PRO A 7 -16.19 0.90 19.70
N VAL A 8 -16.22 2.19 19.31
CA VAL A 8 -15.69 2.65 18.01
C VAL A 8 -14.17 2.45 17.94
N LEU A 9 -13.45 2.80 19.02
CA LEU A 9 -12.02 2.57 19.12
C LEU A 9 -11.67 1.09 18.99
N LEU A 10 -12.42 0.22 19.65
CA LEU A 10 -12.23 -1.23 19.58
C LEU A 10 -12.43 -1.73 18.14
N VAL A 11 -13.47 -1.29 17.46
CA VAL A 11 -13.71 -1.63 16.04
C VAL A 11 -12.53 -1.20 15.19
N ILE A 12 -12.02 0.02 15.36
CA ILE A 12 -10.86 0.52 14.59
C ILE A 12 -9.63 -0.34 14.85
N VAL A 13 -9.36 -0.72 16.09
CA VAL A 13 -8.23 -1.61 16.44
C VAL A 13 -8.37 -2.96 15.75
N VAL A 14 -9.56 -3.59 15.81
CA VAL A 14 -9.83 -4.89 15.17
C VAL A 14 -9.66 -4.78 13.65
N LEU A 15 -10.18 -3.71 13.04
CA LEU A 15 -10.04 -3.46 11.61
C LEU A 15 -8.58 -3.28 11.21
N ALA A 16 -7.82 -2.46 11.94
CA ALA A 16 -6.43 -2.14 11.58
C ALA A 16 -5.48 -3.31 11.80
N LEU A 17 -5.63 -4.06 12.91
CA LEU A 17 -4.68 -5.11 13.30
C LEU A 17 -5.06 -6.50 12.79
N GLY A 18 -6.35 -6.76 12.52
CA GLY A 18 -6.88 -8.06 12.15
C GLY A 18 -7.45 -8.10 10.73
N VAL A 19 -8.48 -7.29 10.46
CA VAL A 19 -9.20 -7.36 9.17
C VAL A 19 -8.35 -6.87 8.00
N TRP A 20 -7.58 -5.81 8.21
CA TRP A 20 -6.70 -5.24 7.19
C TRP A 20 -5.69 -6.25 6.62
N PRO A 21 -4.85 -6.93 7.44
CA PRO A 21 -3.93 -7.94 6.91
C PRO A 21 -4.65 -9.12 6.28
N TRP A 22 -5.76 -9.57 6.86
CA TRP A 22 -6.56 -10.66 6.28
C TRP A 22 -7.10 -10.30 4.89
N ALA A 23 -7.69 -9.12 4.71
CA ALA A 23 -8.21 -8.67 3.42
C ALA A 23 -7.10 -8.51 2.37
N ASN A 24 -5.93 -7.99 2.77
CA ASN A 24 -4.77 -7.90 1.86
C ASN A 24 -4.21 -9.28 1.50
N GLN A 25 -4.20 -10.23 2.42
CA GLN A 25 -3.80 -11.62 2.16
C GLN A 25 -4.74 -12.27 1.15
N GLN A 26 -6.08 -12.15 1.33
CA GLN A 26 -7.05 -12.68 0.36
C GLN A 26 -6.87 -12.04 -1.03
N THR A 27 -6.61 -10.74 -1.07
CA THR A 27 -6.33 -10.04 -2.34
C THR A 27 -5.06 -10.57 -2.99
N GLN A 28 -4.01 -10.82 -2.22
CA GLN A 28 -2.77 -11.39 -2.73
C GLN A 28 -2.97 -12.83 -3.24
N ASP A 29 -3.66 -13.67 -2.47
CA ASP A 29 -3.98 -15.04 -2.87
C ASP A 29 -4.79 -15.09 -4.18
N LEU A 30 -5.74 -14.16 -4.35
CA LEU A 30 -6.47 -14.02 -5.60
C LEU A 30 -5.54 -13.63 -6.75
N ARG A 31 -4.69 -12.62 -6.57
CA ARG A 31 -3.71 -12.20 -7.58
C ARG A 31 -2.78 -13.34 -7.98
N ASP A 32 -2.30 -14.10 -6.99
CA ASP A 32 -1.41 -15.23 -7.23
C ASP A 32 -2.12 -16.36 -8.00
N ARG A 33 -3.40 -16.64 -7.66
CA ARG A 33 -4.22 -17.60 -8.41
C ARG A 33 -4.47 -17.13 -9.84
N TYR A 34 -4.76 -15.83 -10.04
CA TYR A 34 -4.94 -15.27 -11.38
C TYR A 34 -3.63 -15.22 -12.17
N GLY A 35 -2.51 -14.94 -11.53
CA GLY A 35 -1.18 -14.95 -12.16
C GLY A 35 -0.68 -16.37 -12.50
N LYS A 36 -1.09 -17.38 -11.70
CA LYS A 36 -0.78 -18.79 -11.96
C LYS A 36 -1.61 -19.40 -13.10
N ARG A 37 -2.79 -18.85 -13.40
CA ARG A 37 -3.50 -19.18 -14.65
C ARG A 37 -2.71 -18.56 -15.77
N GLY A 38 -1.90 -19.37 -16.44
CA GLY A 38 -1.00 -18.92 -17.51
C GLY A 38 -1.74 -18.05 -18.53
N ASP A 39 -1.05 -17.05 -19.05
CA ASP A 39 -1.60 -16.15 -20.07
C ASP A 39 -2.21 -16.91 -21.25
N LEU A 40 -1.72 -18.12 -21.51
CA LEU A 40 -2.23 -19.02 -22.59
C LEU A 40 -3.59 -19.66 -22.29
N GLU A 41 -3.99 -19.89 -21.05
CA GLU A 41 -5.33 -20.41 -20.75
C GLU A 41 -6.46 -19.40 -21.06
N ARG A 42 -6.08 -18.13 -21.25
CA ARG A 42 -7.00 -17.06 -21.60
C ARG A 42 -7.04 -16.78 -23.10
N VAL A 43 -6.10 -17.33 -23.87
CA VAL A 43 -5.99 -17.04 -25.30
C VAL A 43 -7.17 -17.71 -26.03
N THR A 44 -8.10 -16.87 -26.53
CA THR A 44 -9.17 -17.29 -27.40
C THR A 44 -8.61 -17.40 -28.83
N PRO A 45 -8.61 -18.58 -29.46
CA PRO A 45 -8.10 -18.74 -30.82
C PRO A 45 -8.76 -17.76 -31.80
N GLY A 46 -7.96 -17.18 -32.67
CA GLY A 46 -8.39 -16.23 -33.69
C GLY A 46 -8.53 -14.79 -33.24
N GLN A 47 -8.06 -14.43 -32.04
CA GLN A 47 -8.05 -13.06 -31.55
C GLN A 47 -6.69 -12.70 -30.96
N PHE A 48 -6.31 -11.44 -31.07
CA PHE A 48 -5.17 -10.89 -30.34
C PHE A 48 -5.56 -10.68 -28.88
N GLN A 49 -4.74 -11.17 -27.98
CA GLN A 49 -4.97 -11.01 -26.55
C GLN A 49 -3.71 -10.47 -25.86
N GLU A 50 -3.92 -9.54 -24.98
CA GLU A 50 -2.89 -8.93 -24.16
C GLU A 50 -2.69 -9.72 -22.87
N SER A 51 -1.44 -9.90 -22.45
CA SER A 51 -1.10 -10.50 -21.15
C SER A 51 -1.62 -9.66 -19.99
N ALA A 52 -1.77 -10.28 -18.82
CA ALA A 52 -2.19 -9.59 -17.61
C ALA A 52 -1.23 -8.44 -17.19
N SER A 53 0.02 -8.49 -17.62
CA SER A 53 1.04 -7.45 -17.38
C SER A 53 1.05 -6.31 -18.41
N GLY A 54 0.28 -6.44 -19.51
CA GLY A 54 0.21 -5.45 -20.59
C GLY A 54 1.45 -5.37 -21.49
N ASN A 55 2.46 -6.20 -21.25
CA ASN A 55 3.74 -6.15 -21.96
C ASN A 55 3.89 -7.23 -23.04
N ARG A 56 2.89 -8.09 -23.21
CA ARG A 56 2.87 -9.17 -24.22
C ARG A 56 1.53 -9.23 -24.93
N VAL A 57 1.57 -9.47 -26.22
CA VAL A 57 0.38 -9.74 -27.05
C VAL A 57 0.53 -11.11 -27.68
N PHE A 58 -0.50 -11.93 -27.58
CA PHE A 58 -0.55 -13.28 -28.12
C PHE A 58 -1.60 -13.37 -29.22
N PHE A 59 -1.33 -14.15 -30.25
CA PHE A 59 -2.29 -14.56 -31.25
C PHE A 59 -2.11 -16.04 -31.54
N LEU A 60 -3.21 -16.80 -31.57
CA LEU A 60 -3.27 -18.20 -32.02
C LEU A 60 -4.32 -18.31 -33.11
N ASP A 61 -4.08 -19.15 -34.11
CA ASP A 61 -5.04 -19.42 -35.17
C ASP A 61 -6.28 -20.18 -34.65
N LYS A 62 -7.43 -19.97 -35.29
CA LYS A 62 -8.71 -20.62 -34.96
C LYS A 62 -8.70 -22.14 -35.11
N ASP A 63 -7.90 -22.65 -36.05
CA ASP A 63 -7.80 -24.07 -36.39
C ASP A 63 -6.91 -24.84 -35.38
N THR A 64 -6.86 -24.41 -34.14
CA THR A 64 -6.11 -25.03 -33.07
C THR A 64 -6.93 -26.18 -32.46
N PRO A 65 -6.52 -27.45 -32.65
CA PRO A 65 -7.34 -28.60 -32.26
C PRO A 65 -7.46 -28.84 -30.76
N ASP A 66 -6.53 -28.33 -29.97
CA ASP A 66 -6.43 -28.54 -28.52
C ASP A 66 -5.94 -27.31 -27.79
N ASN A 67 -6.40 -27.10 -26.53
CA ASN A 67 -5.90 -26.03 -25.65
C ASN A 67 -4.40 -26.15 -25.26
N ARG A 68 -3.73 -27.22 -25.72
CA ARG A 68 -2.30 -27.48 -25.45
C ARG A 68 -1.40 -27.33 -26.66
N SER A 69 -1.94 -27.27 -27.88
CA SER A 69 -1.18 -27.09 -29.12
C SER A 69 -1.82 -25.99 -29.95
N GLY A 70 -1.02 -25.13 -30.55
CA GLY A 70 -1.48 -24.02 -31.40
C GLY A 70 -0.78 -24.01 -32.75
N ARG A 71 -1.46 -23.49 -33.79
CA ARG A 71 -0.88 -23.20 -35.11
C ARG A 71 -0.77 -21.70 -35.33
N ASN A 72 0.18 -21.29 -36.14
CA ASN A 72 0.41 -19.89 -36.52
C ASN A 72 0.41 -18.95 -35.30
N ILE A 73 1.37 -19.19 -34.42
CA ILE A 73 1.50 -18.47 -33.17
C ILE A 73 2.29 -17.20 -33.43
N PHE A 74 1.78 -16.08 -32.92
CA PHE A 74 2.45 -14.80 -32.93
C PHE A 74 2.50 -14.25 -31.50
N ILE A 75 3.69 -13.79 -31.09
CA ILE A 75 3.93 -13.22 -29.76
C ILE A 75 4.73 -11.93 -29.95
N SER A 76 4.16 -10.81 -29.53
CA SER A 76 4.89 -9.54 -29.39
C SER A 76 5.14 -9.28 -27.93
N THR A 77 6.37 -8.92 -27.57
CA THR A 77 6.79 -8.60 -26.20
C THR A 77 7.53 -7.27 -26.20
N HIS A 78 7.11 -6.37 -25.34
CA HIS A 78 7.80 -5.10 -25.10
C HIS A 78 8.36 -5.08 -23.66
N GLU A 79 9.68 -5.25 -23.53
CA GLU A 79 10.36 -5.27 -22.23
C GLU A 79 11.64 -4.44 -22.26
N ARG A 80 11.80 -3.53 -21.29
CA ARG A 80 13.02 -2.73 -21.06
C ARG A 80 13.52 -1.97 -22.29
N GLY A 81 12.62 -1.39 -23.09
CA GLY A 81 12.99 -0.66 -24.30
C GLY A 81 13.45 -1.56 -25.46
N ARG A 82 13.01 -2.82 -25.47
CA ARG A 82 13.19 -3.76 -26.58
C ARG A 82 11.85 -4.33 -26.98
N GLU A 83 11.60 -4.31 -28.27
CA GLU A 83 10.47 -4.99 -28.87
C GLU A 83 10.95 -6.32 -29.46
N THR A 84 10.27 -7.40 -29.09
CA THR A 84 10.56 -8.72 -29.61
C THR A 84 9.30 -9.30 -30.22
N VAL A 85 9.36 -9.65 -31.48
CA VAL A 85 8.28 -10.32 -32.20
C VAL A 85 8.72 -11.73 -32.53
N THR A 86 7.95 -12.72 -32.08
CA THR A 86 8.21 -14.14 -32.34
C THR A 86 7.02 -14.71 -33.12
N SER A 87 7.27 -15.31 -34.25
CA SER A 87 6.28 -16.05 -35.02
C SER A 87 6.71 -17.50 -35.20
N ALA A 88 5.76 -18.42 -35.05
CA ALA A 88 6.04 -19.86 -35.21
C ALA A 88 4.89 -20.58 -35.91
N ARG A 89 5.21 -21.59 -36.69
CA ARG A 89 4.20 -22.41 -37.41
C ARG A 89 3.34 -23.23 -36.44
N SER A 90 3.94 -23.71 -35.36
CA SER A 90 3.24 -24.47 -34.32
C SER A 90 3.87 -24.26 -32.96
N GLY A 91 3.14 -24.58 -31.92
CA GLY A 91 3.65 -24.58 -30.55
C GLY A 91 2.81 -25.47 -29.66
N ARG A 92 3.42 -25.92 -28.57
CA ARG A 92 2.77 -26.72 -27.54
C ARG A 92 3.13 -26.23 -26.15
N VAL A 93 2.22 -26.41 -25.23
CA VAL A 93 2.45 -26.08 -23.83
C VAL A 93 2.96 -27.29 -23.10
N GLU A 94 4.14 -27.17 -22.50
CA GLU A 94 4.74 -28.21 -21.67
C GLU A 94 5.02 -27.70 -20.24
N PHE A 95 4.90 -28.61 -19.28
CA PHE A 95 5.27 -28.35 -17.89
C PHE A 95 6.66 -28.94 -17.62
N ILE A 96 7.66 -28.10 -17.42
CA ILE A 96 9.03 -28.49 -17.13
C ILE A 96 9.41 -27.93 -15.76
N ASN A 97 9.73 -28.80 -14.81
CA ASN A 97 10.11 -28.44 -13.43
C ASN A 97 9.10 -27.50 -12.74
N GLY A 98 7.81 -27.72 -12.92
CA GLY A 98 6.74 -26.91 -12.29
C GLY A 98 6.51 -25.55 -12.94
N SER A 99 7.25 -25.21 -14.00
CA SER A 99 7.03 -24.01 -14.80
C SER A 99 6.38 -24.36 -16.13
N GLN A 100 5.51 -23.50 -16.61
CA GLN A 100 4.83 -23.67 -17.89
C GLN A 100 5.65 -23.02 -19.00
N PHE A 101 6.02 -23.82 -20.02
CA PHE A 101 6.74 -23.37 -21.19
C PHE A 101 5.86 -23.52 -22.44
N LEU A 102 5.93 -22.53 -23.30
CA LEU A 102 5.44 -22.62 -24.65
C LEU A 102 6.61 -22.99 -25.55
N LEU A 103 6.64 -24.21 -26.03
CA LEU A 103 7.60 -24.68 -27.02
C LEU A 103 7.07 -24.35 -28.40
N LEU A 104 7.78 -23.48 -29.08
CA LEU A 104 7.49 -23.01 -30.43
C LEU A 104 8.35 -23.80 -31.44
N SER A 105 7.74 -24.23 -32.53
CA SER A 105 8.44 -25.01 -33.56
C SER A 105 8.37 -24.31 -34.91
N ASN A 106 9.49 -24.31 -35.62
CA ASN A 106 9.69 -23.75 -36.97
C ASN A 106 9.24 -22.27 -37.03
N GLY A 107 10.07 -21.39 -36.49
CA GLY A 107 9.72 -19.98 -36.38
C GLY A 107 10.88 -19.02 -36.56
N GLN A 108 10.53 -17.75 -36.45
CA GLN A 108 11.46 -16.62 -36.53
C GLN A 108 11.24 -15.70 -35.34
N ARG A 109 12.33 -15.14 -34.84
CA ARG A 109 12.33 -14.14 -33.78
C ARG A 109 13.02 -12.89 -34.25
N LEU A 110 12.31 -11.78 -34.17
CA LEU A 110 12.77 -10.44 -34.47
C LEU A 110 12.94 -9.67 -33.19
N GLU A 111 14.13 -9.17 -32.93
CA GLU A 111 14.42 -8.28 -31.81
C GLU A 111 14.82 -6.91 -32.34
N SER A 112 14.13 -5.86 -31.86
CA SER A 112 14.41 -4.47 -32.19
C SER A 112 14.65 -3.68 -30.90
N SER A 113 15.65 -2.79 -30.90
CA SER A 113 15.84 -1.82 -29.84
C SER A 113 15.02 -0.58 -30.12
N ASP A 114 14.43 0.06 -29.08
CA ASP A 114 13.65 1.32 -29.21
C ASP A 114 14.40 2.44 -29.94
N ASN A 115 15.72 2.42 -29.90
CA ASN A 115 16.55 3.39 -30.63
C ASN A 115 16.69 3.07 -32.12
N GLY A 116 16.05 2.01 -32.65
CA GLY A 116 16.08 1.65 -34.06
C GLY A 116 17.45 1.26 -34.61
N ALA A 117 18.48 1.20 -33.73
CA ALA A 117 19.88 1.02 -34.17
C ALA A 117 20.27 -0.43 -34.39
N GLU A 118 19.48 -1.38 -33.89
CA GLU A 118 19.84 -2.80 -33.95
C GLU A 118 18.61 -3.66 -34.20
N LEU A 119 18.59 -4.35 -35.33
CA LEU A 119 17.58 -5.32 -35.72
C LEU A 119 18.24 -6.69 -35.81
N LYS A 120 17.84 -7.64 -34.96
CA LYS A 120 18.34 -9.01 -34.95
C LYS A 120 17.23 -9.96 -35.36
N ILE A 121 17.47 -10.72 -36.44
CA ILE A 121 16.57 -11.79 -36.89
C ILE A 121 17.23 -13.12 -36.59
N SER A 122 16.49 -14.02 -35.93
CA SER A 122 16.92 -15.37 -35.57
C SER A 122 15.87 -16.37 -36.05
N GLU A 123 16.28 -17.39 -36.78
CA GLU A 123 15.43 -18.53 -37.13
C GLU A 123 15.68 -19.67 -36.14
N PHE A 124 14.64 -20.41 -35.82
CA PHE A 124 14.74 -21.54 -34.88
C PHE A 124 13.87 -22.71 -35.34
N GLU A 125 14.36 -23.90 -35.10
CA GLU A 125 13.59 -25.13 -35.28
C GLU A 125 12.69 -25.37 -34.03
N GLU A 126 13.26 -25.16 -32.84
CA GLU A 126 12.52 -25.22 -31.57
C GLU A 126 12.98 -24.10 -30.64
N TYR A 127 12.01 -23.41 -30.04
CA TYR A 127 12.26 -22.31 -29.11
C TYR A 127 11.30 -22.38 -27.93
N GLY A 128 11.85 -22.44 -26.71
CA GLY A 128 11.07 -22.46 -25.47
C GLY A 128 10.89 -21.06 -24.88
N ASN A 129 9.66 -20.59 -24.78
CA ASN A 129 9.33 -19.36 -24.08
C ASN A 129 8.60 -19.72 -22.78
N ARG A 130 9.09 -19.22 -21.63
CA ARG A 130 8.39 -19.37 -20.34
C ARG A 130 7.15 -18.46 -20.34
N VAL A 131 5.98 -19.05 -20.20
CA VAL A 131 4.68 -18.34 -20.27
C VAL A 131 4.12 -18.05 -18.89
N SER A 132 4.35 -18.94 -17.94
CA SER A 132 3.93 -18.75 -16.55
C SER A 132 5.16 -18.64 -15.67
N GLY A 133 5.22 -17.60 -14.87
CA GLY A 133 6.31 -17.39 -13.92
C GLY A 133 7.21 -16.22 -14.25
N GLY A 134 6.67 -15.13 -14.81
CA GLY A 134 7.36 -13.84 -14.71
C GLY A 134 7.60 -13.56 -13.22
N ASP A 135 8.87 -13.63 -12.79
CA ASP A 135 9.42 -13.18 -11.51
C ASP A 135 8.66 -13.54 -10.19
N LEU A 136 7.73 -14.51 -10.22
CA LEU A 136 7.15 -15.06 -8.98
C LEU A 136 8.12 -16.02 -8.26
N ALA A 137 9.26 -16.35 -8.87
CA ALA A 137 10.21 -17.30 -8.31
C ALA A 137 11.01 -16.74 -7.12
N ASN A 138 10.94 -15.44 -6.82
CA ASN A 138 11.67 -14.85 -5.71
C ASN A 138 10.82 -13.99 -4.75
N SER A 139 9.51 -13.92 -4.90
CA SER A 139 8.66 -13.34 -3.87
C SER A 139 8.14 -14.42 -2.90
N SER A 140 9.06 -15.18 -2.31
CA SER A 140 8.74 -16.01 -1.14
C SER A 140 8.24 -15.17 0.04
N ASP A 141 8.30 -13.86 -0.06
CA ASP A 141 7.85 -12.93 0.94
C ASP A 141 6.58 -12.19 0.48
N ALA A 142 5.45 -12.60 1.07
CA ALA A 142 4.21 -11.83 0.95
C ALA A 142 4.49 -10.35 1.29
N PRO A 143 3.91 -9.40 0.54
CA PRO A 143 4.09 -7.98 0.83
C PRO A 143 3.69 -7.68 2.28
N ALA A 144 4.39 -6.77 2.96
CA ALA A 144 4.17 -6.48 4.38
C ALA A 144 2.70 -6.22 4.73
N LYS A 145 1.93 -5.64 3.80
CA LYS A 145 0.49 -5.40 3.96
C LYS A 145 -0.34 -6.68 4.10
N ALA A 146 0.10 -7.78 3.49
CA ALA A 146 -0.60 -9.07 3.55
C ALA A 146 -0.12 -9.95 4.71
N ARG A 147 0.97 -9.59 5.39
CA ARG A 147 1.48 -10.33 6.55
C ARG A 147 0.63 -10.07 7.79
N SER A 148 0.43 -11.07 8.62
CA SER A 148 -0.25 -10.90 9.91
C SER A 148 0.52 -9.92 10.81
N THR A 149 -0.19 -9.22 11.70
CA THR A 149 0.45 -8.28 12.62
C THR A 149 1.47 -8.97 13.54
N LEU A 150 1.22 -10.23 13.91
CA LEU A 150 2.16 -11.02 14.68
C LEU A 150 3.44 -11.35 13.89
N ALA A 151 3.31 -11.69 12.61
CA ALA A 151 4.46 -11.95 11.75
C ALA A 151 5.34 -10.70 11.57
N LEU A 152 4.74 -9.51 11.48
CA LEU A 152 5.48 -8.24 11.41
C LEU A 152 6.29 -7.97 12.68
N LEU A 153 5.79 -8.39 13.84
CA LEU A 153 6.50 -8.27 15.12
C LEU A 153 7.64 -9.26 15.26
N MET A 154 7.47 -10.48 14.74
CA MET A 154 8.50 -11.53 14.80
C MET A 154 9.67 -11.28 13.85
N GLU A 155 9.41 -10.64 12.71
CA GLU A 155 10.41 -10.30 11.71
C GLU A 155 10.52 -8.78 11.53
N PRO A 156 11.23 -8.06 12.39
CA PRO A 156 11.26 -6.59 12.40
C PRO A 156 12.17 -6.00 11.31
N THR A 157 11.93 -6.32 10.05
CA THR A 157 12.56 -5.62 8.93
C THR A 157 12.07 -4.18 8.85
N ARG A 158 12.82 -3.26 8.21
CA ARG A 158 12.41 -1.86 8.08
C ARG A 158 11.02 -1.70 7.43
N VAL A 159 10.75 -2.49 6.41
CA VAL A 159 9.47 -2.50 5.71
C VAL A 159 8.33 -2.98 6.62
N ASN A 160 8.57 -4.06 7.39
CA ASN A 160 7.62 -4.59 8.35
C ASN A 160 7.36 -3.61 9.50
N GLN A 161 8.41 -2.94 10.00
CA GLN A 161 8.27 -1.89 11.01
C GLN A 161 7.47 -0.69 10.49
N GLY A 162 7.64 -0.31 9.22
CA GLY A 162 6.84 0.74 8.58
C GLY A 162 5.35 0.39 8.55
N GLU A 163 5.01 -0.83 8.12
CA GLU A 163 3.62 -1.32 8.11
C GLU A 163 3.04 -1.42 9.53
N LEU A 164 3.83 -1.92 10.48
CA LEU A 164 3.43 -2.00 11.89
C LEU A 164 3.16 -0.61 12.48
N ALA A 165 4.03 0.36 12.18
CA ALA A 165 3.84 1.76 12.59
C ALA A 165 2.53 2.34 12.06
N TRP A 166 2.18 2.02 10.82
CA TRP A 166 0.94 2.47 10.20
C TRP A 166 -0.29 1.86 10.90
N ARG A 167 -0.28 0.55 11.17
CA ARG A 167 -1.40 -0.15 11.85
C ARG A 167 -1.61 0.34 13.27
N ILE A 168 -0.54 0.39 14.07
CA ILE A 168 -0.59 0.89 15.45
C ILE A 168 -0.94 2.38 15.43
N GLY A 169 -0.36 3.12 14.48
CA GLY A 169 -0.61 4.54 14.29
C GLY A 169 -2.08 4.87 14.04
N LEU A 170 -2.81 4.07 13.26
CA LEU A 170 -4.25 4.24 13.07
C LEU A 170 -5.03 4.13 14.38
N ALA A 171 -4.70 3.14 15.22
CA ALA A 171 -5.34 2.97 16.53
C ALA A 171 -5.04 4.15 17.47
N LEU A 172 -3.79 4.61 17.53
CA LEU A 172 -3.39 5.77 18.32
C LEU A 172 -3.98 7.08 17.77
N ALA A 173 -4.08 7.22 16.45
CA ALA A 173 -4.73 8.36 15.82
C ALA A 173 -6.21 8.44 16.23
N ALA A 174 -6.93 7.33 16.26
CA ALA A 174 -8.32 7.29 16.70
C ALA A 174 -8.49 7.81 18.14
N ILE A 175 -7.58 7.42 19.05
CA ILE A 175 -7.57 7.93 20.44
C ILE A 175 -7.33 9.45 20.43
N ASN A 176 -6.35 9.93 19.66
CA ASN A 176 -6.06 11.35 19.56
C ASN A 176 -7.24 12.14 18.97
N PHE A 177 -7.95 11.60 17.98
CA PHE A 177 -9.15 12.23 17.43
C PHE A 177 -10.29 12.33 18.43
N VAL A 178 -10.44 11.36 19.34
CA VAL A 178 -11.41 11.47 20.44
C VAL A 178 -11.06 12.66 21.34
N VAL A 179 -9.78 12.81 21.71
CA VAL A 179 -9.32 13.95 22.54
C VAL A 179 -9.54 15.28 21.79
N ILE A 180 -9.17 15.37 20.53
CA ILE A 180 -9.36 16.55 19.68
C ILE A 180 -10.85 16.88 19.55
N ALA A 181 -11.72 15.89 19.32
CA ALA A 181 -13.17 16.09 19.22
C ALA A 181 -13.78 16.65 20.50
N ILE A 182 -13.35 16.14 21.68
CA ILE A 182 -13.76 16.66 22.98
C ILE A 182 -13.35 18.13 23.12
N THR A 183 -12.12 18.44 22.73
CA THR A 183 -11.55 19.79 22.83
C THR A 183 -12.28 20.77 21.91
N VAL A 184 -12.56 20.40 20.66
CA VAL A 184 -13.23 21.25 19.67
C VAL A 184 -14.71 21.43 20.01
N SER A 185 -15.37 20.39 20.53
CA SER A 185 -16.81 20.46 20.84
C SER A 185 -17.13 21.43 21.98
N SER A 186 -16.15 21.75 22.84
CA SER A 186 -16.32 22.64 23.98
C SER A 186 -16.20 24.14 23.65
N VAL A 187 -15.79 24.50 22.42
CA VAL A 187 -15.28 25.85 22.10
C VAL A 187 -16.34 26.88 21.71
N ASN A 188 -17.49 26.55 21.19
CA ASN A 188 -18.57 27.54 21.02
C ASN A 188 -19.85 26.94 20.44
N PRO A 189 -20.98 26.98 21.12
CA PRO A 189 -22.26 26.55 20.57
C PRO A 189 -22.79 27.49 19.47
N ARG A 190 -22.23 28.71 19.32
CA ARG A 190 -22.61 29.70 18.32
C ARG A 190 -21.79 29.69 17.02
N ALA A 191 -20.60 29.10 17.04
CA ALA A 191 -19.84 28.82 15.81
C ALA A 191 -20.51 27.65 15.09
N GLY A 192 -21.08 27.89 13.92
CA GLY A 192 -21.89 26.93 13.17
C GLY A 192 -21.20 25.54 13.05
N ARG A 193 -22.02 24.50 13.10
CA ARG A 193 -21.58 23.06 13.01
C ARG A 193 -20.63 22.78 11.83
N SER A 194 -20.73 23.55 10.75
CA SER A 194 -19.92 23.38 9.54
C SER A 194 -18.42 23.62 9.76
N GLY A 195 -18.03 24.62 10.57
CA GLY A 195 -16.63 24.93 10.85
C GLY A 195 -15.91 23.79 11.59
N ASN A 196 -16.56 23.19 12.57
CA ASN A 196 -16.00 22.07 13.33
C ASN A 196 -15.83 20.82 12.46
N LEU A 197 -16.76 20.60 11.51
CA LEU A 197 -16.69 19.46 10.59
C LEU A 197 -15.56 19.62 9.57
N VAL A 198 -15.39 20.83 9.01
CA VAL A 198 -14.26 21.15 8.12
C VAL A 198 -12.94 21.00 8.84
N PHE A 199 -12.85 21.49 10.08
CA PHE A 199 -11.64 21.33 10.90
C PHE A 199 -11.32 19.85 11.17
N ALA A 200 -12.34 19.05 11.54
CA ALA A 200 -12.15 17.63 11.79
C ALA A 200 -11.68 16.87 10.55
N LEU A 201 -12.27 17.17 9.38
CA LEU A 201 -11.87 16.60 8.09
C LEU A 201 -10.42 16.98 7.75
N PHE A 202 -10.06 18.25 7.89
CA PHE A 202 -8.71 18.73 7.61
C PHE A 202 -7.69 18.07 8.57
N ALA A 203 -7.99 18.03 9.85
CA ALA A 203 -7.14 17.35 10.85
C ALA A 203 -6.94 15.87 10.51
N PHE A 204 -8.02 15.18 10.09
CA PHE A 204 -7.95 13.79 9.65
C PHE A 204 -7.02 13.64 8.42
N VAL A 205 -7.22 14.44 7.38
CA VAL A 205 -6.41 14.37 6.16
C VAL A 205 -4.93 14.59 6.45
N VAL A 206 -4.61 15.63 7.23
CA VAL A 206 -3.22 15.91 7.63
C VAL A 206 -2.63 14.76 8.42
N TYR A 207 -3.34 14.26 9.43
CA TYR A 207 -2.88 13.19 10.28
C TYR A 207 -2.66 11.89 9.50
N TYR A 208 -3.58 11.53 8.62
CA TYR A 208 -3.48 10.35 7.77
C TYR A 208 -2.30 10.43 6.80
N ASN A 209 -2.05 11.62 6.22
CA ASN A 209 -0.86 11.81 5.39
C ASN A 209 0.44 11.71 6.19
N LEU A 210 0.48 12.21 7.42
CA LEU A 210 1.63 12.04 8.31
C LEU A 210 1.89 10.57 8.66
N LEU A 211 0.85 9.75 8.85
CA LEU A 211 0.99 8.31 9.05
C LEU A 211 1.61 7.62 7.84
N ASN A 212 1.13 7.92 6.62
CA ASN A 212 1.68 7.37 5.39
C ASN A 212 3.14 7.80 5.17
N LEU A 213 3.44 9.06 5.47
CA LEU A 213 4.81 9.58 5.40
C LEU A 213 5.73 8.86 6.40
N GLY A 214 5.26 8.66 7.62
CA GLY A 214 5.97 7.92 8.66
C GLY A 214 6.25 6.47 8.28
N GLN A 215 5.26 5.77 7.69
CA GLN A 215 5.46 4.43 7.14
C GLN A 215 6.60 4.43 6.12
N SER A 216 6.62 5.38 5.20
CA SER A 216 7.67 5.53 4.19
C SER A 216 9.04 5.84 4.80
N TRP A 217 9.10 6.75 5.79
CA TRP A 217 10.36 7.10 6.47
C TRP A 217 10.95 5.94 7.25
N ILE A 218 10.13 5.16 7.95
CA ILE A 218 10.57 3.97 8.68
C ILE A 218 11.04 2.91 7.68
N GLY A 219 10.26 2.64 6.63
CA GLY A 219 10.62 1.67 5.59
C GLY A 219 11.94 2.01 4.88
N SER A 220 12.23 3.30 4.68
CA SER A 220 13.50 3.78 4.09
C SER A 220 14.64 3.93 5.12
N GLY A 221 14.38 3.72 6.42
CA GLY A 221 15.36 3.84 7.49
C GLY A 221 15.67 5.28 7.92
N ARG A 222 14.87 6.27 7.52
CA ARG A 222 15.02 7.69 7.92
C ARG A 222 14.47 7.96 9.31
N ALA A 223 13.58 7.10 9.82
CA ALA A 223 13.00 7.20 11.14
C ALA A 223 12.94 5.83 11.83
N THR A 224 12.93 5.83 13.16
CA THR A 224 12.69 4.63 13.96
C THR A 224 11.21 4.49 14.29
N LEU A 225 10.74 3.25 14.46
CA LEU A 225 9.36 2.94 14.85
C LEU A 225 8.93 3.70 16.12
N SER A 226 9.71 3.58 17.18
CA SER A 226 9.42 4.23 18.47
C SER A 226 9.49 5.75 18.40
N GLY A 227 10.51 6.29 17.71
CA GLY A 227 10.66 7.74 17.54
C GLY A 227 9.49 8.36 16.79
N PHE A 228 9.02 7.71 15.74
CA PHE A 228 7.87 8.18 14.97
C PHE A 228 6.57 8.10 15.78
N LEU A 229 6.29 6.94 16.42
CA LEU A 229 5.05 6.77 17.19
C LEU A 229 4.98 7.74 18.37
N LEU A 230 6.06 7.87 19.15
CA LEU A 230 6.11 8.81 20.27
C LEU A 230 6.07 10.26 19.79
N GLY A 231 6.80 10.61 18.73
CA GLY A 231 6.84 11.96 18.19
C GLY A 231 5.48 12.42 17.68
N LEU A 232 4.89 11.68 16.74
CA LEU A 232 3.62 12.09 16.13
C LEU A 232 2.45 12.00 17.14
N HIS A 233 2.25 10.81 17.71
CA HIS A 233 1.07 10.59 18.56
C HIS A 233 1.20 11.22 19.93
N GLY A 234 2.42 11.24 20.52
CA GLY A 234 2.70 11.93 21.77
C GLY A 234 2.53 13.44 21.66
N ALA A 235 3.04 14.05 20.57
CA ALA A 235 2.85 15.48 20.34
C ALA A 235 1.37 15.83 20.13
N ALA A 236 0.64 15.05 19.33
CA ALA A 236 -0.78 15.27 19.09
C ALA A 236 -1.59 15.14 20.40
N LEU A 237 -1.31 14.12 21.20
CA LEU A 237 -1.95 13.91 22.50
C LEU A 237 -1.64 15.05 23.47
N ALA A 238 -0.37 15.44 23.58
CA ALA A 238 0.07 16.54 24.44
C ALA A 238 -0.60 17.86 24.06
N LEU A 239 -0.65 18.19 22.78
CA LEU A 239 -1.34 19.39 22.29
C LEU A 239 -2.85 19.36 22.59
N GLY A 240 -3.50 18.22 22.37
CA GLY A 240 -4.92 18.04 22.69
C GLY A 240 -5.20 18.19 24.19
N LEU A 241 -4.41 17.56 25.05
CA LEU A 241 -4.56 17.66 26.51
C LEU A 241 -4.22 19.05 27.04
N LEU A 242 -3.17 19.70 26.54
CA LEU A 242 -2.83 21.08 26.90
C LEU A 242 -3.96 22.04 26.52
N TRP A 243 -4.56 21.86 25.35
CA TRP A 243 -5.69 22.69 24.94
C TRP A 243 -6.90 22.44 25.85
N LEU A 244 -7.20 21.18 26.17
CA LEU A 244 -8.29 20.83 27.10
C LEU A 244 -8.04 21.41 28.49
N ALA A 245 -6.83 21.31 29.01
CA ALA A 245 -6.43 21.89 30.30
C ALA A 245 -6.56 23.43 30.32
N LYS A 246 -6.14 24.09 29.22
CA LYS A 246 -6.33 25.53 29.05
C LYS A 246 -7.81 25.93 29.11
N GLN A 247 -8.70 25.18 28.47
CA GLN A 247 -10.14 25.45 28.51
C GLN A 247 -10.73 25.22 29.90
N HIS A 248 -10.35 24.13 30.57
CA HIS A 248 -10.87 23.79 31.89
C HIS A 248 -10.46 24.80 32.96
N ASN A 249 -9.21 25.28 32.90
CA ASN A 249 -8.67 26.22 33.90
C ASN A 249 -8.88 27.69 33.56
N ASN A 250 -9.61 28.01 32.48
CA ASN A 250 -9.80 29.41 32.00
C ASN A 250 -8.47 30.20 31.90
N TRP A 251 -7.38 29.52 31.57
CA TRP A 251 -6.05 30.12 31.46
C TRP A 251 -6.01 31.16 30.33
N THR A 252 -6.02 32.45 30.70
CA THR A 252 -5.69 33.50 29.74
C THR A 252 -4.18 33.71 29.74
N TRP A 253 -3.60 33.87 28.57
CA TRP A 253 -2.15 34.16 28.40
C TRP A 253 -1.72 35.39 29.23
N ARG A 254 -2.64 36.33 29.47
CA ARG A 254 -2.42 37.51 30.32
C ARG A 254 -2.26 37.17 31.80
N ALA A 255 -2.83 36.10 32.31
CA ALA A 255 -2.65 35.67 33.70
C ALA A 255 -1.24 35.04 33.94
N MET A 256 -0.66 34.39 32.93
CA MET A 256 0.70 33.88 33.03
C MET A 256 1.76 34.99 33.05
N LEU A 257 1.52 36.09 32.31
CA LEU A 257 2.45 37.22 32.21
C LEU A 257 2.30 38.25 33.35
N ARG A 258 1.23 38.18 34.16
CA ARG A 258 1.13 38.98 35.39
C ARG A 258 2.03 38.31 36.43
N ARG A 259 3.28 38.75 36.52
CA ARG A 259 4.08 38.61 37.74
C ARG A 259 3.20 39.08 38.92
N LYS A 260 3.08 38.25 39.96
CA LYS A 260 2.51 38.68 41.27
C LYS A 260 3.18 39.98 41.64
N ALA A 261 2.43 41.09 41.61
CA ALA A 261 2.89 42.29 42.28
C ALA A 261 3.06 42.00 43.77
N PRO A 262 4.17 42.36 44.39
CA PRO A 262 4.37 42.16 45.82
C PRO A 262 3.20 42.86 46.55
N VAL A 263 2.55 42.15 47.44
CA VAL A 263 1.58 42.70 48.38
C VAL A 263 2.39 43.64 49.29
N THR A 264 2.31 44.94 49.05
CA THR A 264 2.76 45.93 50.03
C THR A 264 1.77 45.90 51.19
N ASP A 265 2.21 45.33 52.30
CA ASP A 265 1.56 45.47 53.59
C ASP A 265 1.48 46.96 53.94
N VAL A 266 0.31 47.54 53.75
CA VAL A 266 -0.02 48.80 54.37
C VAL A 266 -0.31 48.52 55.85
N LYS A 267 0.73 48.49 56.69
CA LYS A 267 0.58 48.59 58.11
C LYS A 267 -0.07 49.91 58.44
N ALA A 268 -1.21 49.83 59.11
CA ALA A 268 -1.92 50.90 59.75
C ALA A 268 -0.99 51.80 60.56
N ALA A 269 -1.05 53.08 60.29
CA ALA A 269 -0.65 54.13 61.27
C ALA A 269 -1.93 54.60 61.96
N SER A 270 -1.97 54.32 63.22
CA SER A 270 -2.94 54.78 64.25
C SER A 270 -3.00 56.31 64.35
#